data_a03f2fa5ee325bcbe8c156e0d6d746be
#
_entry.id   a03f2fa5ee325bcbe8c156e0d6d746be
#
_cell.length_a   1.000
_cell.length_b   1.000
_cell.length_c   1.000
_cell.angle_alpha   90.00
_cell.angle_beta   90.00
_cell.angle_gamma   90.00
#
_symmetry.space_group_name_H-M   'P 1'
#
loop_
_entity.id
_entity.type
_entity.pdbx_description
1 polymer ?
#
loop_
_entity_poly.entity_id
_entity_poly.type
_entity_poly.pdbx_seq_one_letter_code
_entity_poly.pdbx_strand_id
1 'polypeptide(L)'
;MSDTLILAGSNNKNLELSHEFYHVFQEKNLNPTVVDLVSLDLPLYTPITEAQAAPKAIHQLCMQCMQAKQFVFITPEYNGGIAPALTNAIAWISRSESADWRTVFNGKMAAMGSVSGGGGLHALMALRMQLAYIGLTVLGRQVIVNSHKPLNKATIHDIGNQFT
;
A
#
# COMPACT_ATOMS: atom_id res chain seq x y z
N MET A 1 -0.75 -8.55 -16.68
CA MET A 1 -0.11 -8.55 -15.35
C MET A 1 -0.19 -7.12 -14.83
N SER A 2 -0.42 -6.92 -13.54
CA SER A 2 -0.47 -5.58 -12.97
C SER A 2 0.92 -4.99 -12.85
N ASP A 3 1.13 -3.75 -13.33
CA ASP A 3 2.41 -3.06 -13.16
C ASP A 3 2.40 -2.22 -11.87
N THR A 4 1.23 -1.77 -11.45
CA THR A 4 1.06 -0.97 -10.23
C THR A 4 0.09 -1.66 -9.26
N LEU A 5 0.55 -1.95 -8.05
CA LEU A 5 -0.29 -2.53 -7.01
C LEU A 5 -0.66 -1.46 -5.97
N ILE A 6 -1.97 -1.26 -5.79
CA ILE A 6 -2.53 -0.28 -4.85
C ILE A 6 -3.07 -1.06 -3.65
N LEU A 7 -2.44 -0.90 -2.48
CA LEU A 7 -2.79 -1.59 -1.25
C LEU A 7 -3.62 -0.67 -0.35
N ALA A 8 -4.90 -0.98 -0.20
CA ALA A 8 -5.83 -0.24 0.65
C ALA A 8 -5.82 -0.81 2.07
N GLY A 9 -5.24 -0.09 3.03
CA GLY A 9 -5.13 -0.49 4.44
C GLY A 9 -6.42 -0.34 5.25
N SER A 10 -7.47 0.26 4.69
CA SER A 10 -8.81 0.28 5.25
C SER A 10 -9.86 0.42 4.15
N ASN A 11 -11.09 0.06 4.48
CA ASN A 11 -12.26 0.25 3.63
C ASN A 11 -12.77 1.73 3.65
N ASN A 12 -13.96 1.97 3.11
CA ASN A 12 -14.59 3.29 3.02
C ASN A 12 -13.71 4.32 2.28
N LYS A 13 -13.52 5.50 2.84
CA LYS A 13 -12.85 6.63 2.17
C LYS A 13 -11.41 6.37 1.70
N ASN A 14 -10.67 5.50 2.36
CA ASN A 14 -9.33 5.12 1.90
C ASN A 14 -9.41 4.14 0.72
N LEU A 15 -10.40 3.27 0.70
CA LEU A 15 -10.67 2.43 -0.47
C LEU A 15 -11.15 3.29 -1.65
N GLU A 16 -12.02 4.30 -1.41
CA GLU A 16 -12.40 5.29 -2.42
C GLU A 16 -11.17 6.02 -3.00
N LEU A 17 -10.26 6.49 -2.13
CA LEU A 17 -8.99 7.09 -2.59
C LEU A 17 -8.15 6.12 -3.43
N SER A 18 -8.13 4.84 -3.07
CA SER A 18 -7.44 3.81 -3.85
C SER A 18 -8.04 3.67 -5.25
N HIS A 19 -9.35 3.77 -5.39
CA HIS A 19 -10.02 3.78 -6.70
C HIS A 19 -9.76 5.06 -7.50
N GLU A 20 -9.58 6.22 -6.85
CA GLU A 20 -9.14 7.44 -7.53
C GLU A 20 -7.73 7.29 -8.13
N PHE A 21 -6.80 6.67 -7.41
CA PHE A 21 -5.50 6.29 -7.96
C PHE A 21 -5.64 5.31 -9.12
N TYR A 22 -6.51 4.30 -8.97
CA TYR A 22 -6.76 3.32 -10.03
C TYR A 22 -7.21 3.99 -11.32
N HIS A 23 -8.21 4.88 -11.28
CA HIS A 23 -8.73 5.53 -12.47
C HIS A 23 -7.67 6.39 -13.18
N VAL A 24 -6.96 7.25 -12.43
CA VAL A 24 -5.91 8.11 -12.99
C VAL A 24 -4.76 7.26 -13.57
N PHE A 25 -4.38 6.18 -12.90
CA PHE A 25 -3.29 5.33 -13.36
C PHE A 25 -3.68 4.48 -14.57
N GLN A 26 -4.96 4.11 -14.69
CA GLN A 26 -5.47 3.44 -15.87
C GLN A 26 -5.42 4.34 -17.11
N GLU A 27 -5.80 5.62 -16.97
CA GLU A 27 -5.65 6.64 -18.04
C GLU A 27 -4.19 6.79 -18.50
N LYS A 28 -3.23 6.53 -17.61
CA LYS A 28 -1.78 6.60 -17.88
C LYS A 28 -1.16 5.27 -18.34
N ASN A 29 -1.95 4.23 -18.56
CA ASN A 29 -1.51 2.90 -18.93
C ASN A 29 -0.51 2.26 -17.92
N LEU A 30 -0.66 2.57 -16.63
CA LEU A 30 0.17 1.99 -15.55
C LEU A 30 -0.36 0.65 -15.03
N ASN A 31 -1.36 0.06 -15.69
CA ASN A 31 -1.98 -1.23 -15.36
C ASN A 31 -2.23 -1.44 -13.85
N PRO A 32 -3.02 -0.59 -13.20
CA PRO A 32 -3.23 -0.65 -11.77
C PRO A 32 -4.12 -1.83 -11.35
N THR A 33 -3.88 -2.35 -10.14
CA THR A 33 -4.79 -3.26 -9.43
C THR A 33 -4.95 -2.79 -7.99
N VAL A 34 -6.19 -2.72 -7.52
CA VAL A 34 -6.50 -2.40 -6.11
C VAL A 34 -6.67 -3.69 -5.33
N VAL A 35 -6.02 -3.76 -4.17
CA VAL A 35 -6.21 -4.83 -3.18
C VAL A 35 -6.78 -4.20 -1.91
N ASP A 36 -7.99 -4.57 -1.56
CA ASP A 36 -8.60 -4.25 -0.27
C ASP A 36 -8.09 -5.24 0.79
N LEU A 37 -7.15 -4.79 1.61
CA LEU A 37 -6.51 -5.62 2.63
C LEU A 37 -7.47 -6.00 3.76
N VAL A 38 -8.54 -5.22 3.97
CA VAL A 38 -9.56 -5.54 4.98
C VAL A 38 -10.40 -6.74 4.52
N SER A 39 -10.80 -6.74 3.25
CA SER A 39 -11.59 -7.85 2.68
C SER A 39 -10.81 -9.16 2.55
N LEU A 40 -9.47 -9.11 2.58
CA LEU A 40 -8.65 -10.33 2.62
C LEU A 40 -8.72 -11.06 3.98
N ASP A 41 -9.13 -10.35 5.03
CA ASP A 41 -9.27 -10.87 6.41
C ASP A 41 -8.06 -11.73 6.85
N LEU A 42 -6.86 -11.19 6.65
CA LEU A 42 -5.63 -11.89 6.96
C LEU A 42 -5.49 -12.11 8.47
N PRO A 43 -5.19 -13.33 8.93
CA PRO A 43 -4.93 -13.55 10.35
C PRO A 43 -3.78 -12.67 10.83
N LEU A 44 -3.80 -12.29 12.12
CA LEU A 44 -2.70 -11.54 12.71
C LEU A 44 -1.40 -12.33 12.55
N TYR A 45 -0.39 -11.69 11.97
CA TYR A 45 0.94 -12.29 11.88
C TYR A 45 1.55 -12.45 13.28
N THR A 46 1.89 -13.66 13.62
CA THR A 46 2.63 -14.05 14.81
C THR A 46 3.51 -15.26 14.47
N PRO A 47 4.56 -15.56 15.27
CA PRO A 47 5.31 -16.80 15.08
C PRO A 47 4.43 -18.07 15.15
N ILE A 48 3.32 -18.02 15.89
CA ILE A 48 2.37 -19.13 16.01
C ILE A 48 1.59 -19.29 14.71
N THR A 49 1.06 -18.19 14.15
CA THR A 49 0.31 -18.23 12.88
C THR A 49 1.22 -18.49 11.69
N GLU A 50 2.46 -18.03 11.74
CA GLU A 50 3.48 -18.32 10.71
C GLU A 50 3.81 -19.83 10.65
N ALA A 51 3.87 -20.50 11.81
CA ALA A 51 4.13 -21.95 11.88
C ALA A 51 2.96 -22.82 11.36
N GLN A 52 1.78 -22.25 11.23
CA GLN A 52 0.64 -22.85 10.55
C GLN A 52 0.76 -22.59 9.04
N ALA A 53 0.10 -23.40 8.21
CA ALA A 53 0.10 -23.16 6.77
C ALA A 53 -0.41 -21.74 6.46
N ALA A 54 0.38 -20.96 5.73
CA ALA A 54 -0.02 -19.61 5.34
C ALA A 54 -1.33 -19.65 4.53
N PRO A 55 -2.30 -18.75 4.81
CA PRO A 55 -3.54 -18.70 4.08
C PRO A 55 -3.32 -18.50 2.57
N LYS A 56 -4.15 -19.12 1.74
CA LYS A 56 -4.06 -18.97 0.27
C LYS A 56 -4.04 -17.50 -0.18
N ALA A 57 -4.76 -16.62 0.53
CA ALA A 57 -4.77 -15.19 0.25
C ALA A 57 -3.39 -14.54 0.40
N ILE A 58 -2.55 -15.01 1.33
CA ILE A 58 -1.17 -14.54 1.50
C ILE A 58 -0.33 -14.89 0.28
N HIS A 59 -0.37 -16.14 -0.20
CA HIS A 59 0.36 -16.56 -1.39
C HIS A 59 -0.03 -15.73 -2.61
N GLN A 60 -1.34 -15.50 -2.80
CA GLN A 60 -1.83 -14.69 -3.90
C GLN A 60 -1.34 -13.23 -3.80
N LEU A 61 -1.40 -12.63 -2.61
CA LEU A 61 -0.93 -11.26 -2.37
C LEU A 61 0.59 -11.15 -2.64
N CYS A 62 1.38 -12.13 -2.17
CA CYS A 62 2.82 -12.15 -2.42
C CYS A 62 3.16 -12.24 -3.90
N MET A 63 2.46 -13.12 -4.64
CA MET A 63 2.63 -13.23 -6.08
C MET A 63 2.31 -11.91 -6.80
N GLN A 64 1.24 -11.22 -6.41
CA GLN A 64 0.91 -9.91 -6.95
C GLN A 64 2.00 -8.87 -6.63
N CYS A 65 2.49 -8.86 -5.37
CA CYS A 65 3.57 -7.95 -4.96
C CYS A 65 4.88 -8.23 -5.71
N MET A 66 5.23 -9.49 -5.94
CA MET A 66 6.43 -9.85 -6.72
C MET A 66 6.34 -9.36 -8.16
N GLN A 67 5.17 -9.49 -8.79
CA GLN A 67 4.94 -9.11 -10.19
C GLN A 67 4.85 -7.58 -10.37
N ALA A 68 4.40 -6.85 -9.35
CA ALA A 68 4.28 -5.41 -9.41
C ALA A 68 5.65 -4.74 -9.59
N LYS A 69 5.72 -3.72 -10.44
CA LYS A 69 6.90 -2.87 -10.64
C LYS A 69 6.93 -1.73 -9.62
N GLN A 70 5.75 -1.32 -9.14
CA GLN A 70 5.59 -0.16 -8.26
C GLN A 70 4.34 -0.29 -7.39
N PHE A 71 4.28 0.50 -6.34
CA PHE A 71 3.24 0.40 -5.32
C PHE A 71 2.59 1.75 -4.99
N VAL A 72 1.31 1.69 -4.59
CA VAL A 72 0.65 2.76 -3.85
C VAL A 72 0.13 2.19 -2.54
N PHE A 73 0.48 2.81 -1.43
CA PHE A 73 0.02 2.42 -0.10
C PHE A 73 -0.96 3.46 0.43
N ILE A 74 -2.18 3.05 0.71
CA ILE A 74 -3.23 3.93 1.24
C ILE A 74 -3.58 3.49 2.66
N THR A 75 -3.48 4.41 3.62
CA THR A 75 -3.75 4.12 5.03
C THR A 75 -4.47 5.28 5.70
N PRO A 76 -5.49 5.04 6.54
CA PRO A 76 -5.94 6.04 7.51
C PRO A 76 -4.88 6.25 8.59
N GLU A 77 -5.08 7.25 9.42
CA GLU A 77 -4.36 7.41 10.68
C GLU A 77 -5.25 6.92 11.83
N TYR A 78 -4.83 5.87 12.50
CA TYR A 78 -5.47 5.37 13.72
C TYR A 78 -4.54 5.62 14.91
N ASN A 79 -4.97 6.51 15.82
CA ASN A 79 -4.18 6.86 17.01
C ASN A 79 -2.73 7.29 16.68
N GLY A 80 -2.53 8.07 15.62
CA GLY A 80 -1.22 8.50 15.14
C GLY A 80 -0.42 7.41 14.42
N GLY A 81 -0.99 6.24 14.15
CA GLY A 81 -0.30 5.10 13.53
C GLY A 81 -0.92 4.64 12.22
N ILE A 82 -0.19 3.74 11.56
CA ILE A 82 -0.60 3.05 10.33
C ILE A 82 -1.76 2.08 10.65
N ALA A 83 -2.67 1.91 9.71
CA ALA A 83 -3.75 0.93 9.86
C ALA A 83 -3.20 -0.49 10.10
N PRO A 84 -3.72 -1.23 11.10
CA PRO A 84 -3.25 -2.59 11.43
C PRO A 84 -3.30 -3.56 10.26
N ALA A 85 -4.33 -3.49 9.40
CA ALA A 85 -4.44 -4.35 8.23
C ALA A 85 -3.25 -4.17 7.26
N LEU A 86 -2.74 -2.94 7.10
CA LEU A 86 -1.60 -2.67 6.24
C LEU A 86 -0.28 -3.16 6.85
N THR A 87 -0.03 -2.89 8.12
CA THR A 87 1.18 -3.38 8.80
C THR A 87 1.20 -4.90 8.90
N ASN A 88 0.04 -5.51 9.14
CA ASN A 88 -0.13 -6.96 9.15
C ASN A 88 0.18 -7.59 7.77
N ALA A 89 -0.37 -7.01 6.70
CA ALA A 89 -0.08 -7.48 5.34
C ALA A 89 1.40 -7.37 5.00
N ILE A 90 2.07 -6.25 5.33
CA ILE A 90 3.52 -6.08 5.12
C ILE A 90 4.31 -7.14 5.89
N ALA A 91 3.93 -7.44 7.15
CA ALA A 91 4.57 -8.48 7.94
C ALA A 91 4.45 -9.86 7.26
N TRP A 92 3.26 -10.25 6.84
CA TRP A 92 3.03 -11.48 6.10
C TRP A 92 3.85 -11.55 4.81
N ILE A 93 3.81 -10.50 3.96
CA ILE A 93 4.52 -10.46 2.69
C ILE A 93 6.02 -10.61 2.90
N SER A 94 6.58 -9.94 3.91
CA SER A 94 8.02 -10.00 4.19
C SER A 94 8.48 -11.35 4.75
N ARG A 95 7.56 -12.20 5.19
CA ARG A 95 7.87 -13.52 5.79
C ARG A 95 7.47 -14.70 4.90
N SER A 96 6.74 -14.45 3.82
CA SER A 96 6.26 -15.52 2.96
C SER A 96 7.30 -15.91 1.91
N GLU A 97 7.66 -17.17 1.90
CA GLU A 97 8.16 -17.99 0.79
C GLU A 97 9.46 -17.63 0.05
N SER A 98 10.04 -16.45 0.15
CA SER A 98 11.29 -16.18 -0.55
C SER A 98 12.49 -16.28 0.40
N ALA A 99 13.54 -16.94 -0.07
CA ALA A 99 14.83 -16.96 0.62
C ALA A 99 15.37 -15.54 0.89
N ASP A 100 14.94 -14.57 0.11
CA ASP A 100 15.18 -13.14 0.32
C ASP A 100 13.87 -12.35 0.24
N TRP A 101 13.30 -12.04 1.40
CA TRP A 101 12.10 -11.22 1.56
C TRP A 101 12.18 -9.83 0.92
N ARG A 102 13.41 -9.33 0.72
CA ARG A 102 13.64 -8.02 0.09
C ARG A 102 13.26 -8.00 -1.38
N THR A 103 13.29 -9.13 -2.07
CA THR A 103 13.00 -9.19 -3.53
C THR A 103 11.60 -8.69 -3.87
N VAL A 104 10.67 -8.78 -2.94
CA VAL A 104 9.28 -8.30 -3.16
C VAL A 104 9.24 -6.78 -3.32
N PHE A 105 10.03 -6.06 -2.53
CA PHE A 105 9.95 -4.60 -2.41
C PHE A 105 11.19 -3.87 -2.92
N ASN A 106 12.36 -4.49 -2.77
CA ASN A 106 13.64 -3.82 -2.96
C ASN A 106 13.80 -3.24 -4.37
N GLY A 107 14.21 -1.97 -4.44
CA GLY A 107 14.45 -1.26 -5.70
C GLY A 107 13.20 -0.78 -6.43
N LYS A 108 12.00 -1.11 -5.93
CA LYS A 108 10.75 -0.65 -6.54
C LYS A 108 10.33 0.72 -6.00
N MET A 109 9.48 1.42 -6.75
CA MET A 109 8.96 2.74 -6.34
C MET A 109 7.66 2.60 -5.56
N ALA A 110 7.43 3.55 -4.63
CA ALA A 110 6.18 3.62 -3.88
C ALA A 110 5.67 5.05 -3.75
N ALA A 111 4.35 5.21 -3.85
CA ALA A 111 3.61 6.39 -3.45
C ALA A 111 2.72 6.09 -2.24
N MET A 112 2.26 7.13 -1.55
CA MET A 112 1.44 6.99 -0.37
C MET A 112 0.26 7.97 -0.38
N GLY A 113 -0.82 7.56 0.26
CA GLY A 113 -1.97 8.43 0.49
C GLY A 113 -2.73 8.11 1.78
N SER A 114 -3.48 9.10 2.26
CA SER A 114 -4.31 8.98 3.45
C SER A 114 -5.56 9.83 3.34
N VAL A 115 -6.68 9.27 3.74
CA VAL A 115 -7.89 10.02 4.12
C VAL A 115 -8.09 9.85 5.61
N SER A 116 -7.91 10.92 6.37
CA SER A 116 -7.99 10.87 7.83
C SER A 116 -8.41 12.21 8.41
N GLY A 117 -9.29 12.20 9.43
CA GLY A 117 -9.75 13.42 10.09
C GLY A 117 -8.63 14.25 10.71
N GLY A 118 -7.60 13.61 11.27
CA GLY A 118 -6.39 14.25 11.81
C GLY A 118 -5.32 14.61 10.76
N GLY A 119 -5.57 14.36 9.48
CA GLY A 119 -4.67 14.70 8.38
C GLY A 119 -3.74 13.56 7.92
N GLY A 120 -3.60 12.49 8.68
CA GLY A 120 -2.85 11.29 8.27
C GLY A 120 -1.33 11.44 8.24
N LEU A 121 -0.79 12.58 8.69
CA LEU A 121 0.63 12.87 8.53
C LEU A 121 1.52 11.93 9.36
N HIS A 122 1.15 11.64 10.62
CA HIS A 122 1.94 10.74 11.48
C HIS A 122 1.98 9.32 10.92
N ALA A 123 0.82 8.80 10.47
CA ALA A 123 0.75 7.50 9.83
C ALA A 123 1.61 7.44 8.56
N LEU A 124 1.57 8.48 7.71
CA LEU A 124 2.38 8.52 6.49
C LEU A 124 3.87 8.66 6.78
N MET A 125 4.28 9.38 7.84
CA MET A 125 5.68 9.44 8.25
C MET A 125 6.18 8.07 8.75
N ALA A 126 5.41 7.40 9.59
CA ALA A 126 5.73 6.05 10.05
C ALA A 126 5.79 5.05 8.89
N LEU A 127 4.82 5.12 7.98
CA LEU A 127 4.78 4.28 6.79
C LEU A 127 5.99 4.53 5.89
N ARG A 128 6.37 5.78 5.66
CA ARG A 128 7.56 6.14 4.86
C ARG A 128 8.82 5.48 5.41
N MET A 129 9.03 5.53 6.72
CA MET A 129 10.16 4.86 7.37
C MET A 129 10.13 3.35 7.15
N GLN A 130 8.96 2.72 7.33
CA GLN A 130 8.80 1.29 7.14
C GLN A 130 9.08 0.88 5.68
N LEU A 131 8.50 1.60 4.72
CA LEU A 131 8.67 1.29 3.30
C LEU A 131 10.11 1.49 2.83
N ALA A 132 10.79 2.54 3.29
CA ALA A 132 12.20 2.77 3.02
C ALA A 132 13.08 1.66 3.62
N TYR A 133 12.77 1.21 4.85
CA TYR A 133 13.50 0.11 5.49
C TYR A 133 13.42 -1.20 4.71
N ILE A 134 12.25 -1.51 4.10
CA ILE A 134 12.08 -2.72 3.29
C ILE A 134 12.57 -2.56 1.83
N GLY A 135 13.22 -1.43 1.51
CA GLY A 135 13.94 -1.22 0.26
C GLY A 135 13.19 -0.49 -0.85
N LEU A 136 12.00 0.08 -0.56
CA LEU A 136 11.26 0.88 -1.52
C LEU A 136 11.83 2.30 -1.65
N THR A 137 11.88 2.82 -2.87
CA THR A 137 12.08 4.26 -3.12
C THR A 137 10.73 4.97 -2.99
N VAL A 138 10.52 5.63 -1.85
CA VAL A 138 9.24 6.30 -1.56
C VAL A 138 9.25 7.71 -2.11
N LEU A 139 8.30 8.01 -3.02
CA LEU A 139 8.15 9.35 -3.62
C LEU A 139 7.94 10.40 -2.53
N GLY A 140 8.54 11.58 -2.74
CA GLY A 140 8.36 12.72 -1.83
C GLY A 140 6.91 13.23 -1.81
N ARG A 141 6.25 13.22 -2.97
CA ARG A 141 4.85 13.63 -3.10
C ARG A 141 3.93 12.56 -2.56
N GLN A 142 2.95 12.97 -1.75
CA GLN A 142 1.95 12.10 -1.14
C GLN A 142 0.56 12.76 -1.19
N VAL A 143 -0.51 11.96 -1.15
CA VAL A 143 -1.89 12.44 -1.14
C VAL A 143 -2.42 12.45 0.28
N ILE A 144 -2.82 13.63 0.77
CA ILE A 144 -3.46 13.81 2.07
C ILE A 144 -4.83 14.45 1.83
N VAL A 145 -5.87 13.79 2.32
CA VAL A 145 -7.26 14.24 2.22
C VAL A 145 -7.89 14.33 3.60
N ASN A 146 -8.53 15.45 3.90
CA ASN A 146 -9.31 15.66 5.12
C ASN A 146 -10.38 16.74 4.87
N SER A 147 -11.13 17.14 5.92
CA SER A 147 -12.18 18.16 5.81
C SER A 147 -11.69 19.54 5.34
N HIS A 148 -10.43 19.87 5.58
CA HIS A 148 -9.81 21.15 5.19
C HIS A 148 -8.98 21.06 3.92
N LYS A 149 -8.66 19.85 3.49
CA LYS A 149 -7.86 19.58 2.29
C LYS A 149 -8.56 18.51 1.46
N PRO A 150 -9.49 18.90 0.57
CA PRO A 150 -10.16 17.97 -0.33
C PRO A 150 -9.17 17.34 -1.30
N LEU A 151 -9.56 16.22 -1.90
CA LEU A 151 -8.75 15.54 -2.91
C LEU A 151 -8.46 16.47 -4.10
N ASN A 152 -7.18 16.61 -4.41
CA ASN A 152 -6.71 17.20 -5.65
C ASN A 152 -6.19 16.09 -6.59
N LYS A 153 -6.95 15.74 -7.60
CA LYS A 153 -6.58 14.70 -8.58
C LYS A 153 -5.29 15.01 -9.34
N ALA A 154 -4.96 16.30 -9.53
CA ALA A 154 -3.68 16.68 -10.15
C ALA A 154 -2.47 16.11 -9.38
N THR A 155 -2.57 15.99 -8.05
CA THR A 155 -1.51 15.34 -7.26
C THR A 155 -1.34 13.87 -7.63
N ILE A 156 -2.42 13.14 -7.91
CA ILE A 156 -2.35 11.74 -8.36
C ILE A 156 -1.75 11.66 -9.77
N HIS A 157 -2.13 12.58 -10.67
CA HIS A 157 -1.53 12.65 -12.01
C HIS A 157 -0.02 12.90 -11.95
N ASP A 158 0.43 13.81 -11.07
CA ASP A 158 1.86 14.10 -10.86
C ASP A 158 2.63 12.90 -10.31
N ILE A 159 2.02 12.12 -9.41
CA ILE A 159 2.58 10.85 -8.91
C ILE A 159 2.69 9.85 -10.06
N GLY A 160 1.63 9.69 -10.85
CA GLY A 160 1.62 8.80 -12.01
C GLY A 160 2.71 9.14 -13.04
N ASN A 161 3.03 10.43 -13.22
CA ASN A 161 4.12 10.84 -14.10
C ASN A 161 5.53 10.44 -13.61
N GLN A 162 5.68 10.10 -12.33
CA GLN A 162 6.94 9.63 -11.76
C GLN A 162 7.07 8.10 -11.79
N PHE A 163 5.98 7.41 -12.11
CA PHE A 163 5.92 5.94 -12.22
C PHE A 163 6.17 5.43 -13.65
N THR A 164 6.56 6.30 -14.56
CA THR A 164 6.87 5.97 -15.97
C THR A 164 8.35 5.73 -16.20
#